data_48f7df0fb1087fce59f446b882cf4d49
#
_entry.id   48f7df0fb1087fce59f446b882cf4d49
#
_cell.length_a   1.000
_cell.length_b   1.000
_cell.length_c   1.000
_cell.angle_alpha   90.00
_cell.angle_beta   90.00
_cell.angle_gamma   90.00
#
_symmetry.space_group_name_H-M   'P 1'
#
loop_
_entity.id
_entity.type
_entity.pdbx_description
1 polymer ?
#
loop_
_entity_poly.entity_id
_entity_poly.type
_entity_poly.pdbx_seq_one_letter_code
_entity_poly.pdbx_strand_id
1 'polypeptide(L)'
;TYVDALPRMVSKFDHRIHTDYRQAVAATGRLSSNNPNLQNIPIRTEKGRQIRSAFVPRSSEYLFMSADYSQIELRIAASFAKDETMIEAFRNKRDIHATTAAKVFKVALEKVTPDMRRKAKEVNFGILYGSTAFGLSQNLGISRTEAAEIIESYFTEFSAIKRYMDDSINFAREKEYVETILGRRRYLRDINSRNITTRGFAERNAINAPIQGSAADIIKIAMILIHKWLEREKLKTKMTMQVHDELVFDLHKDEQDIVKPKVMELMKSAVILEVPMEVEVGVGKNWLEAH
;
A
#
# COMPACT_ATOMS: atom_id res chain seq x y z
N THR A 1 21.39 -12.14 5.31
CA THR A 1 20.14 -12.85 4.90
C THR A 1 19.99 -12.83 3.38
N TYR A 2 19.92 -11.66 2.73
CA TYR A 2 19.66 -11.60 1.28
C TYR A 2 20.90 -11.89 0.45
N VAL A 3 22.05 -11.27 0.75
CA VAL A 3 23.29 -11.37 -0.04
C VAL A 3 23.82 -12.82 -0.09
N ASP A 4 23.73 -13.55 1.02
CA ASP A 4 24.23 -14.92 1.10
C ASP A 4 23.17 -15.97 0.69
N ALA A 5 21.88 -15.66 0.92
CA ALA A 5 20.81 -16.64 0.71
C ALA A 5 20.28 -16.63 -0.73
N LEU A 6 20.05 -15.45 -1.34
CA LEU A 6 19.47 -15.39 -2.68
C LEU A 6 20.31 -16.09 -3.77
N PRO A 7 21.66 -15.97 -3.82
CA PRO A 7 22.45 -16.68 -4.82
C PRO A 7 22.30 -18.21 -4.75
N ARG A 8 22.05 -18.76 -3.55
CA ARG A 8 21.83 -20.21 -3.36
C ARG A 8 20.46 -20.69 -3.83
N MET A 9 19.53 -19.77 -4.04
CA MET A 9 18.14 -20.03 -4.48
C MET A 9 17.95 -19.85 -5.98
N VAL A 10 19.02 -19.51 -6.70
CA VAL A 10 18.98 -19.41 -8.17
C VAL A 10 18.71 -20.78 -8.76
N SER A 11 17.69 -20.90 -9.58
CA SER A 11 17.29 -22.11 -10.30
C SER A 11 18.39 -22.53 -11.28
N LYS A 12 18.70 -23.83 -11.29
CA LYS A 12 19.68 -24.41 -12.22
C LYS A 12 19.14 -24.49 -13.67
N PHE A 13 17.84 -24.36 -13.87
CA PHE A 13 17.22 -24.51 -15.19
C PHE A 13 17.27 -23.23 -16.02
N ASP A 14 17.02 -22.08 -15.39
CA ASP A 14 16.88 -20.80 -16.10
C ASP A 14 17.69 -19.68 -15.47
N HIS A 15 18.49 -19.99 -14.44
CA HIS A 15 19.35 -19.06 -13.70
C HIS A 15 18.57 -17.87 -13.08
N ARG A 16 17.31 -18.11 -12.69
CA ARG A 16 16.44 -17.10 -12.08
C ARG A 16 16.03 -17.51 -10.67
N ILE A 17 15.55 -16.53 -9.90
CA ILE A 17 14.97 -16.76 -8.58
C ILE A 17 13.45 -16.80 -8.74
N HIS A 18 12.83 -17.87 -8.21
CA HIS A 18 11.38 -18.07 -8.22
C HIS A 18 10.87 -18.05 -6.80
N THR A 19 9.98 -17.11 -6.50
CA THR A 19 9.24 -17.09 -5.23
C THR A 19 7.96 -17.92 -5.35
N ASP A 20 7.52 -18.46 -4.23
CA ASP A 20 6.23 -19.11 -4.08
C ASP A 20 5.21 -18.10 -3.52
N TYR A 21 4.24 -17.69 -4.35
CA TYR A 21 3.16 -16.80 -3.93
C TYR A 21 1.98 -17.59 -3.37
N ARG A 22 1.66 -17.37 -2.09
CA ARG A 22 0.53 -18.00 -1.40
C ARG A 22 -0.62 -17.02 -1.26
N GLN A 23 -1.80 -17.44 -1.71
CA GLN A 23 -3.00 -16.59 -1.77
C GLN A 23 -3.84 -16.62 -0.50
N ALA A 24 -3.74 -17.68 0.31
CA ALA A 24 -4.64 -17.95 1.43
C ALA A 24 -3.97 -17.86 2.81
N VAL A 25 -2.80 -17.23 2.92
CA VAL A 25 -2.05 -17.11 4.19
C VAL A 25 -2.39 -15.82 4.93
N ALA A 26 -2.37 -14.69 4.24
CA ALA A 26 -2.63 -13.41 4.86
C ALA A 26 -4.13 -13.18 5.10
N ALA A 27 -4.52 -12.92 6.34
CA ALA A 27 -5.92 -12.66 6.71
C ALA A 27 -6.53 -11.43 6.01
N THR A 28 -5.68 -10.52 5.50
CA THR A 28 -6.09 -9.37 4.69
C THR A 28 -6.34 -9.72 3.23
N GLY A 29 -6.02 -10.94 2.78
CA GLY A 29 -6.08 -11.36 1.39
C GLY A 29 -4.89 -10.90 0.55
N ARG A 30 -3.87 -10.25 1.13
CA ARG A 30 -2.60 -10.00 0.45
C ARG A 30 -1.92 -11.31 0.06
N LEU A 31 -1.13 -11.27 -1.00
CA LEU A 31 -0.24 -12.37 -1.33
C LEU A 31 0.89 -12.45 -0.30
N SER A 32 1.34 -13.66 0.00
CA SER A 32 2.53 -13.91 0.81
C SER A 32 3.59 -14.55 -0.07
N SER A 33 4.77 -13.94 -0.14
CA SER A 33 5.91 -14.41 -0.91
C SER A 33 6.84 -15.24 -0.01
N ASN A 34 7.18 -16.48 -0.44
CA ASN A 34 8.02 -17.39 0.32
C ASN A 34 9.04 -18.08 -0.59
N ASN A 35 10.14 -18.53 -0.03
CA ASN A 35 11.19 -19.35 -0.66
C ASN A 35 11.75 -18.81 -1.99
N PRO A 36 12.28 -17.56 -2.00
CA PRO A 36 12.48 -16.57 -0.95
C PRO A 36 11.31 -15.59 -0.79
N ASN A 37 11.23 -14.87 0.33
CA ASN A 37 10.31 -13.75 0.47
C ASN A 37 10.89 -12.51 -0.25
N LEU A 38 10.42 -12.24 -1.46
CA LEU A 38 10.84 -11.08 -2.25
C LEU A 38 10.09 -9.78 -1.89
N GLN A 39 9.01 -9.87 -1.11
CA GLN A 39 8.25 -8.69 -0.66
C GLN A 39 8.96 -7.93 0.47
N ASN A 40 9.96 -8.54 1.12
CA ASN A 40 10.71 -7.94 2.23
C ASN A 40 12.11 -7.45 1.84
N ILE A 41 12.41 -7.31 0.55
CA ILE A 41 13.69 -6.73 0.10
C ILE A 41 13.79 -5.28 0.60
N PRO A 42 14.81 -4.93 1.40
CA PRO A 42 14.88 -3.63 2.05
C PRO A 42 14.95 -2.48 1.05
N ILE A 43 14.29 -1.35 1.38
CA ILE A 43 14.32 -0.11 0.59
C ILE A 43 14.72 1.12 1.41
N ARG A 44 14.57 1.06 2.75
CA ARG A 44 14.76 2.24 3.62
C ARG A 44 16.22 2.64 3.81
N THR A 45 17.14 1.69 3.79
CA THR A 45 18.58 1.94 3.97
C THR A 45 19.29 1.92 2.62
N GLU A 46 20.39 2.65 2.51
CA GLU A 46 21.22 2.67 1.29
C GLU A 46 21.70 1.26 0.92
N LYS A 47 22.27 0.52 1.86
CA LYS A 47 22.67 -0.89 1.66
C LYS A 47 21.50 -1.78 1.25
N GLY A 48 20.31 -1.57 1.81
CA GLY A 48 19.11 -2.30 1.42
C GLY A 48 18.69 -2.00 -0.02
N ARG A 49 18.74 -0.74 -0.42
CA ARG A 49 18.47 -0.33 -1.81
C ARG A 49 19.44 -0.94 -2.81
N GLN A 50 20.73 -1.06 -2.47
CA GLN A 50 21.72 -1.72 -3.31
C GLN A 50 21.36 -3.18 -3.65
N ILE A 51 20.65 -3.90 -2.76
CA ILE A 51 20.18 -5.25 -3.06
C ILE A 51 19.23 -5.26 -4.26
N ARG A 52 18.39 -4.22 -4.42
CA ARG A 52 17.49 -4.10 -5.56
C ARG A 52 18.21 -3.95 -6.90
N SER A 53 19.43 -3.43 -6.93
CA SER A 53 20.23 -3.35 -8.16
C SER A 53 20.64 -4.72 -8.73
N ALA A 54 20.63 -5.76 -7.89
CA ALA A 54 20.91 -7.14 -8.32
C ALA A 54 19.73 -7.80 -9.05
N PHE A 55 18.54 -7.22 -8.95
CA PHE A 55 17.37 -7.72 -9.69
C PHE A 55 17.33 -7.07 -11.07
N VAL A 56 17.66 -7.85 -12.07
CA VAL A 56 17.83 -7.45 -13.48
C VAL A 56 16.81 -8.16 -14.37
N PRO A 57 16.49 -7.61 -15.56
CA PRO A 57 15.65 -8.28 -16.54
C PRO A 57 16.24 -9.60 -17.04
N ARG A 58 15.43 -10.42 -17.70
CA ARG A 58 15.83 -11.74 -18.20
C ARG A 58 16.93 -11.71 -19.28
N SER A 59 17.01 -10.65 -20.03
CA SER A 59 18.06 -10.47 -21.07
C SER A 59 18.20 -8.99 -21.44
N SER A 60 19.18 -8.69 -22.32
CA SER A 60 19.44 -7.34 -22.84
C SER A 60 18.30 -6.75 -23.69
N GLU A 61 17.34 -7.57 -24.15
CA GLU A 61 16.15 -7.10 -24.90
C GLU A 61 15.07 -6.54 -23.98
N TYR A 62 15.19 -6.71 -22.68
CA TYR A 62 14.21 -6.29 -21.68
C TYR A 62 14.74 -5.20 -20.77
N LEU A 63 13.82 -4.47 -20.19
CA LEU A 63 14.03 -3.52 -19.11
C LEU A 63 13.21 -3.96 -17.89
N PHE A 64 13.64 -3.53 -16.74
CA PHE A 64 12.87 -3.68 -15.51
C PHE A 64 11.81 -2.56 -15.46
N MET A 65 10.53 -2.89 -15.28
CA MET A 65 9.47 -1.91 -15.10
C MET A 65 8.78 -2.15 -13.77
N SER A 66 8.64 -1.09 -13.01
CA SER A 66 7.83 -1.03 -11.79
C SER A 66 6.59 -0.17 -12.04
N ALA A 67 5.43 -0.66 -11.61
CA ALA A 67 4.19 0.10 -11.60
C ALA A 67 3.57 0.02 -10.20
N ASP A 68 3.51 1.15 -9.50
CA ASP A 68 3.11 1.24 -8.09
C ASP A 68 1.89 2.13 -7.90
N TYR A 69 0.96 1.68 -7.06
CA TYR A 69 -0.17 2.51 -6.64
C TYR A 69 0.29 3.60 -5.67
N SER A 70 0.08 4.83 -6.05
CA SER A 70 0.38 5.98 -5.17
C SER A 70 -0.64 6.08 -4.04
N GLN A 71 -0.22 5.74 -2.82
CA GLN A 71 -0.99 5.92 -1.57
C GLN A 71 -2.37 5.23 -1.57
N ILE A 72 -2.46 4.02 -2.12
CA ILE A 72 -3.73 3.30 -2.32
C ILE A 72 -4.56 3.20 -1.03
N GLU A 73 -3.96 2.89 0.11
CA GLU A 73 -4.68 2.72 1.36
C GLU A 73 -5.31 4.04 1.86
N LEU A 74 -4.63 5.19 1.67
CA LEU A 74 -5.18 6.50 2.01
C LEU A 74 -6.32 6.89 1.08
N ARG A 75 -6.25 6.55 -0.20
CA ARG A 75 -7.32 6.79 -1.19
C ARG A 75 -8.56 5.96 -0.87
N ILE A 76 -8.37 4.69 -0.49
CA ILE A 76 -9.46 3.82 -0.05
C ILE A 76 -10.08 4.35 1.24
N ALA A 77 -9.28 4.75 2.23
CA ALA A 77 -9.77 5.31 3.49
C ALA A 77 -10.59 6.59 3.27
N ALA A 78 -10.10 7.51 2.43
CA ALA A 78 -10.81 8.73 2.07
C ALA A 78 -12.17 8.43 1.41
N SER A 79 -12.20 7.43 0.51
CA SER A 79 -13.44 7.00 -0.17
C SER A 79 -14.43 6.33 0.79
N PHE A 80 -13.96 5.44 1.68
CA PHE A 80 -14.80 4.76 2.66
C PHE A 80 -15.36 5.71 3.72
N ALA A 81 -14.54 6.64 4.18
CA ALA A 81 -14.96 7.66 5.15
C ALA A 81 -15.81 8.76 4.52
N LYS A 82 -15.79 8.89 3.19
CA LYS A 82 -16.38 10.04 2.45
C LYS A 82 -15.84 11.37 2.99
N ASP A 83 -14.53 11.44 3.22
CA ASP A 83 -13.87 12.63 3.74
C ASP A 83 -13.59 13.61 2.60
N GLU A 84 -14.41 14.66 2.47
CA GLU A 84 -14.34 15.63 1.38
C GLU A 84 -12.99 16.33 1.30
N THR A 85 -12.35 16.63 2.43
CA THR A 85 -11.02 17.26 2.46
C THR A 85 -9.96 16.38 1.79
N MET A 86 -9.96 15.08 2.13
CA MET A 86 -9.03 14.13 1.51
C MET A 86 -9.40 13.86 0.06
N ILE A 87 -10.69 13.70 -0.25
CA ILE A 87 -11.20 13.47 -1.61
C ILE A 87 -10.77 14.61 -2.53
N GLU A 88 -11.02 15.86 -2.12
CA GLU A 88 -10.60 17.04 -2.89
C GLU A 88 -9.08 17.14 -3.05
N ALA A 89 -8.31 16.84 -1.98
CA ALA A 89 -6.86 16.84 -2.07
C ALA A 89 -6.37 15.86 -3.14
N PHE A 90 -6.91 14.65 -3.18
CA PHE A 90 -6.57 13.64 -4.18
C PHE A 90 -7.05 14.01 -5.60
N ARG A 91 -8.27 14.51 -5.75
CA ARG A 91 -8.82 14.96 -7.05
C ARG A 91 -7.98 16.09 -7.66
N ASN A 92 -7.52 17.01 -6.81
CA ASN A 92 -6.67 18.14 -7.21
C ASN A 92 -5.17 17.80 -7.25
N LYS A 93 -4.79 16.51 -7.12
CA LYS A 93 -3.40 16.03 -7.10
C LYS A 93 -2.51 16.76 -6.07
N ARG A 94 -3.10 17.19 -4.96
CA ARG A 94 -2.37 17.81 -3.85
C ARG A 94 -1.66 16.74 -3.03
N ASP A 95 -0.52 17.11 -2.45
CA ASP A 95 0.18 16.25 -1.50
C ASP A 95 -0.67 16.08 -0.22
N ILE A 96 -1.23 14.89 -0.03
CA ILE A 96 -2.11 14.60 1.12
C ILE A 96 -1.40 14.77 2.46
N HIS A 97 -0.10 14.48 2.53
CA HIS A 97 0.65 14.65 3.77
C HIS A 97 0.92 16.12 4.07
N ALA A 98 1.17 16.94 3.05
CA ALA A 98 1.27 18.39 3.21
C ALA A 98 -0.10 19.00 3.57
N THR A 99 -1.18 18.55 2.92
CA THR A 99 -2.55 18.97 3.25
C THR A 99 -2.90 18.63 4.70
N THR A 100 -2.61 17.41 5.15
CA THR A 100 -2.80 17.01 6.54
C THR A 100 -1.96 17.86 7.49
N ALA A 101 -0.69 18.11 7.16
CA ALA A 101 0.19 18.94 7.97
C ALA A 101 -0.36 20.37 8.12
N ALA A 102 -0.78 20.99 7.02
CA ALA A 102 -1.37 22.32 7.04
C ALA A 102 -2.56 22.40 8.00
N LYS A 103 -3.44 21.40 7.95
CA LYS A 103 -4.63 21.30 8.80
C LYS A 103 -4.30 21.05 10.26
N VAL A 104 -3.53 20.01 10.55
CA VAL A 104 -3.21 19.59 11.92
C VAL A 104 -2.37 20.63 12.66
N PHE A 105 -1.39 21.23 11.99
CA PHE A 105 -0.53 22.25 12.59
C PHE A 105 -1.05 23.70 12.41
N LYS A 106 -2.23 23.86 11.76
CA LYS A 106 -2.92 25.14 11.54
C LYS A 106 -2.03 26.19 10.88
N VAL A 107 -1.33 25.77 9.82
CA VAL A 107 -0.47 26.63 9.00
C VAL A 107 -0.95 26.64 7.55
N ALA A 108 -0.62 27.72 6.82
CA ALA A 108 -0.87 27.74 5.39
C ALA A 108 -0.05 26.64 4.67
N LEU A 109 -0.57 26.10 3.56
CA LEU A 109 0.06 24.97 2.85
C LEU A 109 1.51 25.27 2.44
N GLU A 110 1.78 26.51 2.04
CA GLU A 110 3.10 27.00 1.61
C GLU A 110 4.09 27.12 2.78
N LYS A 111 3.60 27.11 4.01
CA LYS A 111 4.41 27.17 5.24
C LYS A 111 4.66 25.79 5.87
N VAL A 112 4.16 24.73 5.24
CA VAL A 112 4.41 23.36 5.72
C VAL A 112 5.88 23.02 5.56
N THR A 113 6.56 22.76 6.68
CA THR A 113 7.96 22.34 6.67
C THR A 113 8.09 20.84 6.33
N PRO A 114 9.29 20.38 5.88
CA PRO A 114 9.54 18.96 5.67
C PRO A 114 9.28 18.10 6.90
N ASP A 115 9.57 18.61 8.11
CA ASP A 115 9.31 17.90 9.37
C ASP A 115 7.81 17.78 9.67
N MET A 116 7.04 18.86 9.48
CA MET A 116 5.59 18.81 9.62
C MET A 116 4.98 17.78 8.64
N ARG A 117 5.43 17.78 7.38
CA ARG A 117 4.99 16.82 6.38
C ARG A 117 5.34 15.38 6.76
N ARG A 118 6.55 15.15 7.29
CA ARG A 118 6.99 13.84 7.82
C ARG A 118 6.11 13.38 8.97
N LYS A 119 5.88 14.26 9.96
CA LYS A 119 4.99 13.98 11.09
C LYS A 119 3.57 13.65 10.61
N ALA A 120 3.01 14.44 9.69
CA ALA A 120 1.69 14.20 9.13
C ALA A 120 1.60 12.87 8.35
N LYS A 121 2.68 12.46 7.67
CA LYS A 121 2.74 11.13 7.04
C LYS A 121 2.61 10.01 8.06
N GLU A 122 3.36 10.07 9.16
CA GLU A 122 3.26 9.08 10.24
C GLU A 122 1.89 9.11 10.92
N VAL A 123 1.26 10.29 11.05
CA VAL A 123 -0.10 10.43 11.59
C VAL A 123 -1.12 9.78 10.67
N ASN A 124 -1.10 10.09 9.37
CA ASN A 124 -2.03 9.53 8.39
C ASN A 124 -2.03 8.00 8.41
N PHE A 125 -0.85 7.39 8.37
CA PHE A 125 -0.75 5.93 8.42
C PHE A 125 -1.00 5.39 9.84
N GLY A 126 -0.44 6.05 10.86
CA GLY A 126 -0.61 5.63 12.25
C GLY A 126 -2.06 5.54 12.67
N ILE A 127 -2.87 6.54 12.35
CA ILE A 127 -4.30 6.57 12.67
C ILE A 127 -5.04 5.44 11.97
N LEU A 128 -4.82 5.26 10.67
CA LEU A 128 -5.43 4.16 9.91
C LEU A 128 -5.05 2.79 10.45
N TYR A 129 -3.84 2.64 11.02
CA TYR A 129 -3.40 1.41 11.67
C TYR A 129 -3.77 1.33 13.17
N GLY A 130 -4.56 2.29 13.64
CA GLY A 130 -5.04 2.30 15.03
C GLY A 130 -3.94 2.59 16.05
N SER A 131 -2.93 3.39 15.68
CA SER A 131 -1.89 3.80 16.61
C SER A 131 -2.48 4.64 17.74
N THR A 132 -2.03 4.37 18.95
CA THR A 132 -2.34 5.17 20.13
C THR A 132 -1.38 6.39 20.24
N ALA A 133 -1.71 7.35 21.09
CA ALA A 133 -0.80 8.46 21.40
C ALA A 133 0.59 7.98 21.87
N PHE A 134 0.65 6.85 22.58
CA PHE A 134 1.92 6.21 22.95
C PHE A 134 2.68 5.71 21.72
N GLY A 135 2.04 4.94 20.84
CA GLY A 135 2.69 4.44 19.62
C GLY A 135 3.17 5.57 18.72
N LEU A 136 2.35 6.60 18.53
CA LEU A 136 2.71 7.77 17.73
C LEU A 136 3.89 8.55 18.34
N SER A 137 3.90 8.74 19.65
CA SER A 137 5.01 9.43 20.35
C SER A 137 6.35 8.72 20.17
N GLN A 138 6.35 7.39 20.21
CA GLN A 138 7.56 6.59 19.98
C GLN A 138 8.05 6.72 18.52
N ASN A 139 7.14 6.67 17.55
CA ASN A 139 7.51 6.76 16.12
C ASN A 139 8.02 8.15 15.74
N LEU A 140 7.47 9.20 16.34
CA LEU A 140 7.83 10.58 16.03
C LEU A 140 8.97 11.13 16.89
N GLY A 141 9.30 10.49 18.02
CA GLY A 141 10.26 10.99 19.00
C GLY A 141 9.76 12.24 19.73
N ILE A 142 8.45 12.35 19.99
CA ILE A 142 7.79 13.47 20.68
C ILE A 142 7.18 13.01 21.99
N SER A 143 6.72 13.97 22.82
CA SER A 143 6.01 13.64 24.05
C SER A 143 4.67 12.96 23.76
N ARG A 144 4.17 12.17 24.73
CA ARG A 144 2.85 11.55 24.64
C ARG A 144 1.73 12.60 24.61
N THR A 145 1.91 13.72 25.30
CA THR A 145 0.95 14.83 25.30
C THR A 145 0.86 15.46 23.90
N GLU A 146 2.01 15.80 23.30
CA GLU A 146 2.06 16.33 21.93
C GLU A 146 1.44 15.36 20.92
N ALA A 147 1.72 14.06 21.06
CA ALA A 147 1.10 13.04 20.19
C ALA A 147 -0.43 12.98 20.36
N ALA A 148 -0.94 13.15 21.58
CA ALA A 148 -2.38 13.20 21.85
C ALA A 148 -3.04 14.44 21.21
N GLU A 149 -2.41 15.61 21.36
CA GLU A 149 -2.87 16.87 20.74
C GLU A 149 -2.91 16.78 19.22
N ILE A 150 -1.90 16.16 18.61
CA ILE A 150 -1.86 15.91 17.16
C ILE A 150 -3.02 15.01 16.73
N ILE A 151 -3.30 13.92 17.45
CA ILE A 151 -4.41 13.01 17.15
C ILE A 151 -5.75 13.72 17.30
N GLU A 152 -5.94 14.52 18.34
CA GLU A 152 -7.16 15.29 18.56
C GLU A 152 -7.38 16.32 17.43
N SER A 153 -6.33 17.07 17.09
CA SER A 153 -6.37 18.02 15.95
C SER A 153 -6.67 17.30 14.64
N TYR A 154 -6.09 16.12 14.40
CA TYR A 154 -6.39 15.33 13.22
C TYR A 154 -7.87 14.95 13.15
N PHE A 155 -8.46 14.41 14.21
CA PHE A 155 -9.87 14.02 14.22
C PHE A 155 -10.85 15.20 14.20
N THR A 156 -10.42 16.37 14.64
CA THR A 156 -11.19 17.61 14.49
C THR A 156 -11.28 18.01 13.01
N GLU A 157 -10.17 17.92 12.28
CA GLU A 157 -10.09 18.29 10.86
C GLU A 157 -10.65 17.19 9.92
N PHE A 158 -10.46 15.94 10.28
CA PHE A 158 -10.88 14.76 9.52
C PHE A 158 -11.93 13.94 10.30
N SER A 159 -13.02 14.61 10.69
CA SER A 159 -14.07 13.98 11.51
C SER A 159 -14.75 12.80 10.82
N ALA A 160 -14.79 12.78 9.50
CA ALA A 160 -15.32 11.66 8.72
C ALA A 160 -14.48 10.39 8.87
N ILE A 161 -13.15 10.52 8.97
CA ILE A 161 -12.25 9.39 9.29
C ILE A 161 -12.57 8.82 10.68
N LYS A 162 -12.76 9.69 11.68
CA LYS A 162 -13.14 9.23 13.03
C LYS A 162 -14.45 8.46 13.01
N ARG A 163 -15.44 8.96 12.32
CA ARG A 163 -16.75 8.31 12.16
C ARG A 163 -16.61 6.95 11.49
N TYR A 164 -15.87 6.87 10.38
CA TYR A 164 -15.60 5.61 9.71
C TYR A 164 -14.97 4.57 10.66
N MET A 165 -14.02 4.99 11.50
CA MET A 165 -13.37 4.09 12.48
C MET A 165 -14.38 3.57 13.51
N ASP A 166 -15.21 4.46 14.07
CA ASP A 166 -16.20 4.09 15.07
C ASP A 166 -17.29 3.18 14.47
N ASP A 167 -17.77 3.50 13.27
CA ASP A 167 -18.75 2.70 12.53
C ASP A 167 -18.21 1.31 12.18
N SER A 168 -16.94 1.22 11.77
CA SER A 168 -16.29 -0.06 11.47
C SER A 168 -16.20 -0.96 12.72
N ILE A 169 -15.87 -0.38 13.88
CA ILE A 169 -15.84 -1.12 15.14
C ILE A 169 -17.26 -1.56 15.54
N ASN A 170 -18.25 -0.68 15.46
CA ASN A 170 -19.63 -0.98 15.81
C ASN A 170 -20.22 -2.06 14.90
N PHE A 171 -19.99 -1.97 13.59
CA PHE A 171 -20.37 -3.00 12.63
C PHE A 171 -19.72 -4.37 12.98
N ALA A 172 -18.41 -4.34 13.29
CA ALA A 172 -17.70 -5.56 13.67
C ALA A 172 -18.23 -6.16 14.98
N ARG A 173 -18.61 -5.35 15.96
CA ARG A 173 -19.22 -5.81 17.21
C ARG A 173 -20.57 -6.51 17.01
N GLU A 174 -21.35 -6.02 16.05
CA GLU A 174 -22.65 -6.60 15.71
C GLU A 174 -22.53 -7.86 14.86
N LYS A 175 -21.67 -7.83 13.84
CA LYS A 175 -21.58 -8.87 12.80
C LYS A 175 -20.44 -9.88 13.00
N GLU A 176 -19.49 -9.59 13.89
CA GLU A 176 -18.25 -10.38 14.11
C GLU A 176 -17.34 -10.52 12.88
N TYR A 177 -17.53 -9.70 11.87
CA TYR A 177 -16.66 -9.59 10.71
C TYR A 177 -16.64 -8.17 10.16
N VAL A 178 -15.70 -7.90 9.27
CA VAL A 178 -15.65 -6.72 8.40
C VAL A 178 -15.47 -7.15 6.95
N GLU A 179 -15.80 -6.29 5.99
CA GLU A 179 -15.77 -6.59 4.56
C GLU A 179 -14.87 -5.63 3.79
N THR A 180 -14.27 -6.16 2.72
CA THR A 180 -13.58 -5.35 1.71
C THR A 180 -14.60 -4.75 0.73
N ILE A 181 -14.12 -3.87 -0.17
CA ILE A 181 -14.94 -3.28 -1.24
C ILE A 181 -15.63 -4.32 -2.13
N LEU A 182 -15.05 -5.52 -2.24
CA LEU A 182 -15.62 -6.61 -3.03
C LEU A 182 -16.38 -7.65 -2.17
N GLY A 183 -16.67 -7.32 -0.91
CA GLY A 183 -17.45 -8.17 -0.02
C GLY A 183 -16.68 -9.36 0.57
N ARG A 184 -15.36 -9.40 0.46
CA ARG A 184 -14.56 -10.44 1.12
C ARG A 184 -14.54 -10.19 2.62
N ARG A 185 -14.91 -11.18 3.42
CA ARG A 185 -15.06 -11.09 4.86
C ARG A 185 -13.79 -11.45 5.61
N ARG A 186 -13.52 -10.67 6.68
CA ARG A 186 -12.57 -11.01 7.72
C ARG A 186 -13.31 -11.14 9.05
N TYR A 187 -13.36 -12.34 9.60
CA TYR A 187 -13.99 -12.61 10.89
C TYR A 187 -13.13 -12.09 12.04
N LEU A 188 -13.76 -11.45 13.03
CA LEU A 188 -13.14 -10.83 14.20
C LEU A 188 -13.80 -11.37 15.49
N ARG A 189 -13.61 -12.65 15.76
CA ARG A 189 -14.25 -13.37 16.89
C ARG A 189 -13.96 -12.73 18.25
N ASP A 190 -12.83 -12.05 18.38
CA ASP A 190 -12.37 -11.40 19.62
C ASP A 190 -12.85 -9.95 19.79
N ILE A 191 -13.69 -9.43 18.88
CA ILE A 191 -14.13 -8.03 18.89
C ILE A 191 -14.90 -7.65 20.17
N ASN A 192 -15.61 -8.63 20.77
CA ASN A 192 -16.36 -8.47 22.01
C ASN A 192 -15.65 -9.09 23.22
N SER A 193 -14.35 -9.38 23.14
CA SER A 193 -13.57 -9.96 24.23
C SER A 193 -13.58 -9.07 25.48
N ARG A 194 -13.71 -9.69 26.66
CA ARG A 194 -13.55 -8.98 27.96
C ARG A 194 -12.11 -8.55 28.21
N ASN A 195 -11.14 -9.21 27.60
CA ASN A 195 -9.73 -8.82 27.69
C ASN A 195 -9.50 -7.60 26.81
N ILE A 196 -9.11 -6.49 27.42
CA ILE A 196 -8.91 -5.18 26.76
C ILE A 196 -7.84 -5.27 25.65
N THR A 197 -6.75 -6.00 25.87
CA THR A 197 -5.67 -6.14 24.89
C THR A 197 -6.13 -6.91 23.66
N THR A 198 -6.81 -8.03 23.85
CA THR A 198 -7.36 -8.87 22.77
C THR A 198 -8.43 -8.11 21.99
N ARG A 199 -9.35 -7.45 22.69
CA ARG A 199 -10.38 -6.60 22.08
C ARG A 199 -9.77 -5.45 21.30
N GLY A 200 -8.82 -4.71 21.86
CA GLY A 200 -8.13 -3.60 21.17
C GLY A 200 -7.37 -4.05 19.92
N PHE A 201 -6.84 -5.27 19.88
CA PHE A 201 -6.28 -5.84 18.66
C PHE A 201 -7.36 -6.10 17.61
N ALA A 202 -8.51 -6.65 18.01
CA ALA A 202 -9.64 -6.87 17.10
C ALA A 202 -10.24 -5.55 16.58
N GLU A 203 -10.36 -4.52 17.43
CA GLU A 203 -10.82 -3.19 17.03
C GLU A 203 -9.88 -2.53 15.99
N ARG A 204 -8.57 -2.61 16.16
CA ARG A 204 -7.62 -2.16 15.14
C ARG A 204 -7.79 -2.93 13.82
N ASN A 205 -8.02 -4.22 13.89
CA ASN A 205 -8.30 -5.03 12.70
C ASN A 205 -9.64 -4.67 12.05
N ALA A 206 -10.65 -4.25 12.81
CA ALA A 206 -11.93 -3.80 12.27
C ALA A 206 -11.77 -2.56 11.39
N ILE A 207 -10.86 -1.65 11.75
CA ILE A 207 -10.55 -0.44 10.97
C ILE A 207 -9.69 -0.78 9.76
N ASN A 208 -8.63 -1.56 9.96
CA ASN A 208 -7.59 -1.77 8.95
C ASN A 208 -7.95 -2.79 7.88
N ALA A 209 -8.66 -3.87 8.26
CA ALA A 209 -8.87 -4.98 7.35
C ALA A 209 -9.72 -4.61 6.12
N PRO A 210 -10.75 -3.76 6.20
CA PRO A 210 -11.45 -3.27 5.02
C PRO A 210 -10.53 -2.54 4.04
N ILE A 211 -9.66 -1.67 4.55
CA ILE A 211 -8.74 -0.85 3.74
C ILE A 211 -7.66 -1.71 3.09
N GLN A 212 -6.88 -2.43 3.90
CA GLN A 212 -5.81 -3.30 3.41
C GLN A 212 -6.33 -4.42 2.51
N GLY A 213 -7.48 -4.98 2.88
CA GLY A 213 -8.13 -6.01 2.10
C GLY A 213 -8.62 -5.50 0.75
N SER A 214 -9.19 -4.30 0.70
CA SER A 214 -9.60 -3.68 -0.56
C SER A 214 -8.42 -3.36 -1.46
N ALA A 215 -7.30 -2.88 -0.90
CA ALA A 215 -6.06 -2.70 -1.65
C ALA A 215 -5.57 -4.02 -2.27
N ALA A 216 -5.61 -5.12 -1.48
CA ALA A 216 -5.26 -6.45 -1.98
C ALA A 216 -6.22 -6.96 -3.07
N ASP A 217 -7.50 -6.65 -2.98
CA ASP A 217 -8.48 -7.01 -4.00
C ASP A 217 -8.25 -6.22 -5.29
N ILE A 218 -8.02 -4.92 -5.19
CA ILE A 218 -7.76 -4.03 -6.33
C ILE A 218 -6.53 -4.47 -7.12
N ILE A 219 -5.40 -4.71 -6.44
CA ILE A 219 -4.17 -5.11 -7.13
C ILE A 219 -4.32 -6.48 -7.80
N LYS A 220 -5.06 -7.42 -7.21
CA LYS A 220 -5.34 -8.72 -7.83
C LYS A 220 -6.20 -8.61 -9.08
N ILE A 221 -7.21 -7.72 -9.08
CA ILE A 221 -7.99 -7.45 -10.30
C ILE A 221 -7.08 -6.85 -11.37
N ALA A 222 -6.26 -5.87 -11.02
CA ALA A 222 -5.28 -5.28 -11.93
C ALA A 222 -4.36 -6.35 -12.54
N MET A 223 -3.82 -7.26 -11.71
CA MET A 223 -2.99 -8.37 -12.18
C MET A 223 -3.72 -9.24 -13.20
N ILE A 224 -4.99 -9.60 -12.95
CA ILE A 224 -5.80 -10.42 -13.86
C ILE A 224 -6.07 -9.69 -15.17
N LEU A 225 -6.41 -8.40 -15.12
CA LEU A 225 -6.67 -7.59 -16.31
C LEU A 225 -5.42 -7.43 -17.16
N ILE A 226 -4.28 -7.13 -16.54
CA ILE A 226 -3.00 -6.98 -17.22
C ILE A 226 -2.56 -8.30 -17.84
N HIS A 227 -2.62 -9.40 -17.10
CA HIS A 227 -2.23 -10.72 -17.60
C HIS A 227 -3.06 -11.11 -18.83
N LYS A 228 -4.40 -11.00 -18.76
CA LYS A 228 -5.29 -11.30 -19.90
C LYS A 228 -5.00 -10.42 -21.10
N TRP A 229 -4.67 -9.14 -20.88
CA TRP A 229 -4.34 -8.24 -21.96
C TRP A 229 -3.00 -8.61 -22.61
N LEU A 230 -1.94 -8.84 -21.82
CA LEU A 230 -0.63 -9.25 -22.33
C LEU A 230 -0.72 -10.54 -23.17
N GLU A 231 -1.53 -11.52 -22.75
CA GLU A 231 -1.73 -12.76 -23.48
C GLU A 231 -2.54 -12.57 -24.76
N ARG A 232 -3.63 -11.79 -24.71
CA ARG A 232 -4.47 -11.49 -25.87
C ARG A 232 -3.68 -10.80 -26.98
N GLU A 233 -2.86 -9.82 -26.63
CA GLU A 233 -2.01 -9.08 -27.57
C GLU A 233 -0.72 -9.85 -27.92
N LYS A 234 -0.48 -11.02 -27.34
CA LYS A 234 0.70 -11.88 -27.56
C LYS A 234 2.02 -11.15 -27.32
N LEU A 235 2.06 -10.32 -26.28
CA LEU A 235 3.23 -9.51 -25.95
C LEU A 235 4.34 -10.37 -25.31
N LYS A 236 5.58 -9.97 -25.56
CA LYS A 236 6.78 -10.59 -24.97
C LYS A 236 6.97 -10.17 -23.52
N THR A 237 6.49 -8.98 -23.14
CA THR A 237 6.52 -8.46 -21.77
C THR A 237 5.83 -9.41 -20.81
N LYS A 238 6.41 -9.61 -19.62
CA LYS A 238 5.86 -10.51 -18.59
C LYS A 238 5.78 -9.79 -17.25
N MET A 239 4.67 -9.94 -16.56
CA MET A 239 4.54 -9.58 -15.14
C MET A 239 5.27 -10.64 -14.32
N THR A 240 6.27 -10.24 -13.52
CA THR A 240 7.19 -11.16 -12.85
C THR A 240 7.01 -11.21 -11.35
N MET A 241 6.68 -10.09 -10.71
CA MET A 241 6.52 -10.02 -9.25
C MET A 241 5.38 -9.08 -8.86
N GLN A 242 4.83 -9.32 -7.67
CA GLN A 242 3.95 -8.42 -6.95
C GLN A 242 4.57 -8.15 -5.57
N VAL A 243 4.80 -6.89 -5.23
CA VAL A 243 5.43 -6.46 -3.98
C VAL A 243 4.61 -5.34 -3.35
N HIS A 244 3.89 -5.62 -2.25
CA HIS A 244 2.97 -4.67 -1.61
C HIS A 244 1.94 -4.10 -2.59
N ASP A 245 2.11 -2.87 -3.04
CA ASP A 245 1.22 -2.15 -3.95
C ASP A 245 1.81 -2.04 -5.36
N GLU A 246 2.96 -2.68 -5.60
CA GLU A 246 3.78 -2.61 -6.81
C GLU A 246 3.63 -3.89 -7.65
N LEU A 247 3.51 -3.71 -8.96
CA LEU A 247 3.64 -4.76 -9.97
C LEU A 247 4.92 -4.58 -10.75
N VAL A 248 5.68 -5.66 -10.90
CA VAL A 248 6.99 -5.64 -11.53
C VAL A 248 6.98 -6.48 -12.81
N PHE A 249 7.64 -5.97 -13.84
CA PHE A 249 7.64 -6.58 -15.17
C PHE A 249 9.05 -6.70 -15.75
N ASP A 250 9.25 -7.77 -16.52
CA ASP A 250 10.24 -7.81 -17.59
C ASP A 250 9.59 -7.15 -18.82
N LEU A 251 9.88 -5.88 -19.07
CA LEU A 251 9.34 -5.07 -20.16
C LEU A 251 10.19 -5.22 -21.42
N HIS A 252 9.64 -5.78 -22.50
CA HIS A 252 10.34 -5.83 -23.78
C HIS A 252 10.56 -4.40 -24.33
N LYS A 253 11.76 -4.11 -24.81
CA LYS A 253 12.14 -2.74 -25.23
C LYS A 253 11.25 -2.17 -26.33
N ASP A 254 10.84 -2.99 -27.29
CA ASP A 254 9.99 -2.56 -28.42
C ASP A 254 8.51 -2.37 -28.01
N GLU A 255 8.14 -2.79 -26.81
CA GLU A 255 6.75 -2.74 -26.34
C GLU A 255 6.48 -1.60 -25.34
N GLN A 256 7.49 -0.78 -25.01
CA GLN A 256 7.40 0.24 -23.96
C GLN A 256 6.25 1.21 -24.18
N ASP A 257 6.09 1.68 -25.42
CA ASP A 257 5.11 2.74 -25.77
C ASP A 257 3.66 2.27 -25.66
N ILE A 258 3.43 0.96 -25.73
CA ILE A 258 2.08 0.37 -25.56
C ILE A 258 1.87 -0.20 -24.16
N VAL A 259 2.88 -0.82 -23.54
CA VAL A 259 2.75 -1.50 -22.26
C VAL A 259 2.62 -0.50 -21.11
N LYS A 260 3.48 0.51 -21.05
CA LYS A 260 3.46 1.49 -19.95
C LYS A 260 2.10 2.18 -19.78
N PRO A 261 1.53 2.83 -20.80
CA PRO A 261 0.25 3.51 -20.66
C PRO A 261 -0.89 2.52 -20.39
N LYS A 262 -0.87 1.32 -20.99
CA LYS A 262 -1.93 0.35 -20.78
C LYS A 262 -1.92 -0.29 -19.40
N VAL A 263 -0.76 -0.60 -18.85
CA VAL A 263 -0.63 -1.06 -17.45
C VAL A 263 -1.16 0.00 -16.49
N MET A 264 -0.78 1.27 -16.68
CA MET A 264 -1.31 2.37 -15.86
C MET A 264 -2.84 2.49 -15.95
N GLU A 265 -3.40 2.40 -17.15
CA GLU A 265 -4.85 2.43 -17.39
C GLU A 265 -5.55 1.29 -16.66
N LEU A 266 -5.07 0.04 -16.84
CA LEU A 266 -5.68 -1.15 -16.25
C LEU A 266 -5.58 -1.15 -14.72
N MET A 267 -4.48 -0.66 -14.16
CA MET A 267 -4.35 -0.49 -12.71
C MET A 267 -5.32 0.58 -12.19
N LYS A 268 -5.40 1.75 -12.82
CA LYS A 268 -6.31 2.83 -12.41
C LYS A 268 -7.78 2.45 -12.53
N SER A 269 -8.14 1.63 -13.49
CA SER A 269 -9.53 1.21 -13.77
C SER A 269 -9.92 -0.11 -13.12
N ALA A 270 -9.03 -0.76 -12.39
CA ALA A 270 -9.29 -2.07 -11.78
C ALA A 270 -10.54 -2.08 -10.87
N VAL A 271 -10.72 -1.03 -10.08
CA VAL A 271 -11.93 -0.75 -9.30
C VAL A 271 -12.17 0.76 -9.31
N ILE A 272 -13.40 1.17 -9.55
CA ILE A 272 -13.78 2.59 -9.52
C ILE A 272 -14.09 2.99 -8.08
N LEU A 273 -13.36 3.98 -7.58
CA LEU A 273 -13.61 4.65 -6.31
C LEU A 273 -14.00 6.11 -6.54
N GLU A 274 -14.55 6.73 -5.52
CA GLU A 274 -14.83 8.18 -5.52
C GLU A 274 -13.54 9.00 -5.64
N VAL A 275 -12.45 8.48 -5.06
CA VAL A 275 -11.10 9.04 -5.17
C VAL A 275 -10.39 8.39 -6.37
N PRO A 276 -9.85 9.18 -7.32
CA PRO A 276 -9.14 8.63 -8.46
C PRO A 276 -7.89 7.86 -8.02
N MET A 277 -7.65 6.69 -8.60
CA MET A 277 -6.41 5.93 -8.39
C MET A 277 -5.29 6.54 -9.23
N GLU A 278 -4.11 6.69 -8.62
CA GLU A 278 -2.91 7.11 -9.31
C GLU A 278 -1.86 5.99 -9.27
N VAL A 279 -1.14 5.84 -10.37
CA VAL A 279 -0.10 4.83 -10.57
C VAL A 279 1.15 5.51 -11.09
N GLU A 280 2.25 5.26 -10.43
CA GLU A 280 3.57 5.69 -10.84
C GLU A 280 4.27 4.56 -11.58
N VAL A 281 4.94 4.86 -12.69
CA VAL A 281 5.64 3.87 -13.50
C VAL A 281 7.07 4.31 -13.73
N GLY A 282 8.01 3.50 -13.27
CA GLY A 282 9.43 3.66 -13.54
C GLY A 282 9.98 2.54 -14.41
N VAL A 283 11.04 2.82 -15.16
CA VAL A 283 11.73 1.87 -16.03
C VAL A 283 13.23 2.05 -15.88
N GLY A 284 13.96 0.96 -15.75
CA GLY A 284 15.40 0.98 -15.57
C GLY A 284 16.08 -0.33 -16.00
N LYS A 285 17.38 -0.40 -15.81
CA LYS A 285 18.18 -1.62 -16.07
C LYS A 285 18.07 -2.63 -14.93
N ASN A 286 17.56 -2.23 -13.79
CA ASN A 286 17.37 -3.05 -12.60
C ASN A 286 16.22 -2.47 -11.76
N TRP A 287 15.83 -3.18 -10.70
CA TRP A 287 14.73 -2.77 -9.84
C TRP A 287 14.99 -1.44 -9.09
N LEU A 288 16.24 -1.14 -8.74
CA LEU A 288 16.58 0.11 -8.06
C LEU A 288 16.36 1.33 -8.97
N GLU A 289 16.72 1.23 -10.25
CA GLU A 289 16.53 2.30 -11.22
C GLU A 289 15.05 2.49 -11.64
N ALA A 290 14.27 1.41 -11.57
CA ALA A 290 12.86 1.42 -11.96
C ALA A 290 11.92 1.89 -10.84
N HIS A 291 12.41 2.12 -9.61
CA HIS A 291 11.58 2.43 -8.43
C HIS A 291 11.80 3.87 -7.88
#